data_a3c1035a31a5a9993e0e44a03f5178cf
#
_entry.id   a3c1035a31a5a9993e0e44a03f5178cf
#
_cell.length_a   1.000
_cell.length_b   1.000
_cell.length_c   1.000
_cell.angle_alpha   90.00
_cell.angle_beta   90.00
_cell.angle_gamma   90.00
#
_symmetry.space_group_name_H-M   'P 1'
#
loop_
_entity.id
_entity.type
_entity.pdbx_description
1 polymer ?
#
loop_
_entity_poly.entity_id
_entity_poly.type
_entity_poly.pdbx_seq_one_letter_code
_entity_poly.pdbx_strand_id
1 'polypeptide(L)'
;MAEEGIDAQPTSKPQDLVEDTEPAVTQDEIFKDMLRHMMAPLTIGMFFGAVWQLTVMPRIDTFVPNPVHGAFALYLLSSPLIYKLLVGMESSRAGEYALGFAVTACVLSMVWMFGSSSLYLAGFLPAIAWLFISSFWLQFEFPPFRYGLWHGMAVNIGAFGGGVLAFNLFL
;
A
#
# COMPACT_ATOMS: atom_id res chain seq x y z
N MET A 1 32.11 17.45 -73.19
CA MET A 1 32.06 18.41 -72.11
C MET A 1 30.70 18.22 -71.49
N ALA A 2 30.64 17.49 -70.35
CA ALA A 2 29.42 17.24 -69.57
C ALA A 2 29.61 17.99 -68.27
N GLU A 3 28.72 18.96 -68.00
CA GLU A 3 28.61 19.68 -66.74
C GLU A 3 27.86 18.80 -65.75
N GLU A 4 28.54 18.35 -64.72
CA GLU A 4 27.92 17.69 -63.58
C GLU A 4 27.22 18.73 -62.71
N GLY A 5 25.87 18.64 -62.68
CA GLY A 5 25.04 19.39 -61.77
C GLY A 5 25.22 18.87 -60.35
N ILE A 6 25.71 19.74 -59.46
CA ILE A 6 25.79 19.50 -58.02
C ILE A 6 24.40 19.68 -57.42
N ASP A 7 23.74 18.52 -57.09
CA ASP A 7 22.51 18.50 -56.33
C ASP A 7 22.77 19.01 -54.89
N ALA A 8 22.23 20.19 -54.59
CA ALA A 8 22.24 20.75 -53.27
C ALA A 8 21.31 19.91 -52.38
N GLN A 9 21.86 19.19 -51.42
CA GLN A 9 21.13 18.51 -50.37
C GLN A 9 20.30 19.56 -49.57
N PRO A 10 19.01 19.27 -49.34
CA PRO A 10 18.19 20.15 -48.46
C PRO A 10 18.73 20.08 -47.02
N THR A 11 19.16 21.19 -46.53
CA THR A 11 19.51 21.38 -45.12
C THR A 11 18.32 20.97 -44.24
N SER A 12 18.44 19.85 -43.56
CA SER A 12 17.49 19.45 -42.53
C SER A 12 17.43 20.55 -41.49
N LYS A 13 16.24 21.14 -41.34
CA LYS A 13 15.92 22.01 -40.19
C LYS A 13 16.30 21.31 -38.90
N PRO A 14 16.91 22.04 -37.95
CA PRO A 14 17.05 21.50 -36.59
C PRO A 14 15.63 21.14 -36.10
N GLN A 15 15.41 19.85 -35.84
CA GLN A 15 14.27 19.45 -35.04
C GLN A 15 14.43 20.13 -33.68
N ASP A 16 13.58 21.10 -33.40
CA ASP A 16 13.39 21.60 -32.05
C ASP A 16 13.02 20.38 -31.20
N LEU A 17 14.02 19.88 -30.48
CA LEU A 17 13.80 18.94 -29.37
C LEU A 17 12.94 19.72 -28.38
N VAL A 18 11.63 19.60 -28.52
CA VAL A 18 10.70 19.91 -27.45
C VAL A 18 11.06 18.92 -26.35
N GLU A 19 11.90 19.39 -25.45
CA GLU A 19 12.20 18.72 -24.20
C GLU A 19 10.86 18.68 -23.47
N ASP A 20 10.13 17.56 -23.61
CA ASP A 20 8.97 17.23 -22.80
C ASP A 20 9.44 17.14 -21.35
N THR A 21 9.62 18.29 -20.74
CA THR A 21 9.87 18.41 -19.31
C THR A 21 8.57 17.93 -18.65
N GLU A 22 8.56 16.67 -18.20
CA GLU A 22 7.49 16.18 -17.35
C GLU A 22 7.25 17.19 -16.24
N PRO A 23 6.02 17.62 -16.01
CA PRO A 23 5.71 18.62 -15.00
C PRO A 23 6.23 18.11 -13.66
N ALA A 24 7.09 18.89 -13.01
CA ALA A 24 7.64 18.55 -11.71
C ALA A 24 6.48 18.31 -10.74
N VAL A 25 6.43 17.08 -10.18
CA VAL A 25 5.40 16.67 -9.20
C VAL A 25 5.39 17.67 -8.06
N THR A 26 4.24 18.28 -7.80
CA THR A 26 4.12 19.31 -6.77
C THR A 26 4.13 18.69 -5.36
N GLN A 27 4.57 19.46 -4.36
CA GLN A 27 4.55 18.98 -2.96
C GLN A 27 3.13 18.61 -2.49
N ASP A 28 2.11 19.28 -3.01
CA ASP A 28 0.71 18.98 -2.69
C ASP A 28 0.25 17.63 -3.26
N GLU A 29 0.75 17.23 -4.42
CA GLU A 29 0.45 15.93 -5.02
C GLU A 29 1.12 14.81 -4.23
N ILE A 30 2.39 14.98 -3.88
CA ILE A 30 3.11 14.02 -3.02
C ILE A 30 2.39 13.85 -1.67
N PHE A 31 1.94 14.94 -1.07
CA PHE A 31 1.22 14.88 0.21
C PHE A 31 -0.13 14.17 0.09
N LYS A 32 -0.90 14.40 -0.97
CA LYS A 32 -2.15 13.71 -1.24
C LYS A 32 -1.95 12.20 -1.44
N ASP A 33 -0.92 11.83 -2.17
CA ASP A 33 -0.59 10.41 -2.41
C ASP A 33 -0.12 9.72 -1.13
N MET A 34 0.66 10.42 -0.32
CA MET A 34 1.04 9.92 1.01
C MET A 34 -0.19 9.68 1.89
N LEU A 35 -1.11 10.64 1.98
CA LEU A 35 -2.34 10.47 2.73
C LEU A 35 -3.17 9.29 2.21
N ARG A 36 -3.28 9.16 0.90
CA ARG A 36 -4.11 8.15 0.25
C ARG A 36 -3.53 6.75 0.38
N HIS A 37 -2.25 6.56 0.13
CA HIS A 37 -1.63 5.25 0.02
C HIS A 37 -0.86 4.79 1.27
N MET A 38 -0.56 5.69 2.18
CA MET A 38 0.10 5.36 3.44
C MET A 38 -0.83 5.51 4.64
N MET A 39 -1.35 6.72 4.85
CA MET A 39 -2.09 7.02 6.08
C MET A 39 -3.48 6.39 6.10
N ALA A 40 -4.20 6.38 4.96
CA ALA A 40 -5.55 5.83 4.93
C ALA A 40 -5.58 4.32 5.23
N PRO A 41 -4.79 3.44 4.56
CA PRO A 41 -4.80 2.02 4.91
C PRO A 41 -4.28 1.75 6.32
N LEU A 42 -3.30 2.51 6.81
CA LEU A 42 -2.84 2.42 8.19
C LEU A 42 -3.97 2.71 9.19
N THR A 43 -4.69 3.80 8.99
CA THR A 43 -5.82 4.22 9.86
C THR A 43 -6.97 3.22 9.79
N ILE A 44 -7.30 2.70 8.61
CA ILE A 44 -8.30 1.65 8.44
C ILE A 44 -7.88 0.39 9.22
N GLY A 45 -6.62 0.00 9.13
CA GLY A 45 -6.05 -1.09 9.91
C GLY A 45 -6.20 -0.87 11.41
N MET A 46 -5.83 0.30 11.90
CA MET A 46 -5.96 0.67 13.32
C MET A 46 -7.42 0.57 13.81
N PHE A 47 -8.34 1.08 13.02
CA PHE A 47 -9.76 1.00 13.34
C PHE A 47 -10.23 -0.47 13.42
N PHE A 48 -9.94 -1.28 12.43
CA PHE A 48 -10.34 -2.68 12.41
C PHE A 48 -9.68 -3.49 13.53
N GLY A 49 -8.40 -3.24 13.82
CA GLY A 49 -7.69 -3.86 14.93
C GLY A 49 -8.29 -3.52 16.29
N ALA A 50 -8.63 -2.25 16.50
CA ALA A 50 -9.30 -1.79 17.73
C ALA A 50 -10.70 -2.39 17.88
N VAL A 51 -11.51 -2.37 16.81
CA VAL A 51 -12.85 -3.00 16.82
C VAL A 51 -12.74 -4.48 17.15
N TRP A 52 -11.82 -5.21 16.52
CA TRP A 52 -11.63 -6.62 16.81
C TRP A 52 -11.23 -6.85 18.27
N GLN A 53 -10.28 -6.07 18.78
CA GLN A 53 -9.81 -6.18 20.17
C GLN A 53 -10.92 -5.94 21.18
N LEU A 54 -11.79 -4.96 20.94
CA LEU A 54 -12.83 -4.58 21.89
C LEU A 54 -14.09 -5.45 21.78
N THR A 55 -14.40 -5.96 20.59
CA THR A 55 -15.68 -6.65 20.35
C THR A 55 -15.58 -8.16 20.32
N VAL A 56 -14.53 -8.70 19.73
CA VAL A 56 -14.40 -10.14 19.49
C VAL A 56 -13.53 -10.82 20.54
N MET A 57 -12.35 -10.25 20.83
CA MET A 57 -11.40 -10.85 21.77
C MET A 57 -11.98 -11.16 23.15
N PRO A 58 -12.79 -10.31 23.78
CA PRO A 58 -13.35 -10.61 25.09
C PRO A 58 -14.37 -11.77 25.10
N ARG A 59 -14.82 -12.23 23.93
CA ARG A 59 -15.82 -13.30 23.77
C ARG A 59 -15.22 -14.65 23.38
N ILE A 60 -13.90 -14.72 23.18
CA ILE A 60 -13.22 -15.93 22.73
C ILE A 60 -12.32 -16.45 23.86
N ASP A 61 -12.75 -17.52 24.54
CA ASP A 61 -12.06 -18.07 25.73
C ASP A 61 -10.89 -19.01 25.38
N THR A 62 -10.90 -19.67 24.23
CA THR A 62 -10.01 -20.82 23.98
C THR A 62 -9.05 -20.67 22.84
N PHE A 63 -9.37 -19.88 21.84
CA PHE A 63 -8.50 -19.59 20.74
C PHE A 63 -8.46 -18.08 20.54
N VAL A 64 -7.35 -17.48 20.94
CA VAL A 64 -7.17 -16.03 20.86
C VAL A 64 -6.56 -15.68 19.50
N PRO A 65 -7.36 -15.42 18.46
CA PRO A 65 -6.81 -14.92 17.22
C PRO A 65 -6.26 -13.52 17.51
N ASN A 66 -5.03 -13.28 17.07
CA ASN A 66 -4.42 -11.96 17.13
C ASN A 66 -5.36 -10.93 16.46
N PRO A 67 -5.55 -9.72 17.03
CA PRO A 67 -6.36 -8.66 16.42
C PRO A 67 -6.02 -8.39 14.95
N VAL A 68 -4.80 -8.65 14.55
CA VAL A 68 -4.36 -8.56 13.15
C VAL A 68 -5.16 -9.49 12.23
N HIS A 69 -5.45 -10.72 12.64
CA HIS A 69 -6.20 -11.67 11.80
C HIS A 69 -7.64 -11.22 11.56
N GLY A 70 -8.28 -10.65 12.59
CA GLY A 70 -9.63 -10.11 12.45
C GLY A 70 -9.66 -8.86 11.57
N ALA A 71 -8.69 -7.99 11.71
CA ALA A 71 -8.55 -6.84 10.85
C ALA A 71 -8.35 -7.25 9.39
N PHE A 72 -7.59 -8.29 9.11
CA PHE A 72 -7.44 -8.84 7.76
C PHE A 72 -8.75 -9.33 7.17
N ALA A 73 -9.53 -10.07 7.93
CA ALA A 73 -10.83 -10.56 7.47
C ALA A 73 -11.77 -9.39 7.13
N LEU A 74 -11.87 -8.39 8.00
CA LEU A 74 -12.69 -7.20 7.78
C LEU A 74 -12.20 -6.39 6.57
N TYR A 75 -10.89 -6.21 6.44
CA TYR A 75 -10.33 -5.50 5.30
C TYR A 75 -10.54 -6.27 3.99
N LEU A 76 -10.34 -7.57 3.98
CA LEU A 76 -10.50 -8.40 2.79
C LEU A 76 -11.95 -8.36 2.29
N LEU A 77 -12.93 -8.42 3.19
CA LEU A 77 -14.35 -8.32 2.85
C LEU A 77 -14.71 -6.93 2.29
N SER A 78 -14.10 -5.88 2.81
CA SER A 78 -14.33 -4.50 2.35
C SER A 78 -13.37 -4.06 1.23
N SER A 79 -12.44 -4.91 0.82
CA SER A 79 -11.38 -4.57 -0.15
C SER A 79 -11.88 -4.03 -1.49
N PRO A 80 -13.01 -4.47 -2.09
CA PRO A 80 -13.48 -3.88 -3.33
C PRO A 80 -13.87 -2.40 -3.19
N LEU A 81 -14.47 -2.04 -2.05
CA LEU A 81 -14.83 -0.65 -1.76
C LEU A 81 -13.58 0.18 -1.47
N ILE A 82 -12.67 -0.35 -0.66
CA ILE A 82 -11.43 0.32 -0.29
C ILE A 82 -10.56 0.55 -1.53
N TYR A 83 -10.47 -0.45 -2.41
CA TYR A 83 -9.76 -0.34 -3.68
C TYR A 83 -10.31 0.82 -4.53
N LYS A 84 -11.63 0.91 -4.67
CA LYS A 84 -12.26 2.00 -5.41
C LYS A 84 -11.98 3.37 -4.79
N LEU A 85 -11.98 3.47 -3.47
CA LEU A 85 -11.76 4.73 -2.74
C LEU A 85 -10.30 5.17 -2.76
N LEU A 86 -9.37 4.24 -2.55
CA LEU A 86 -7.95 4.55 -2.41
C LEU A 86 -7.21 4.59 -3.74
N VAL A 87 -7.50 3.66 -4.64
CA VAL A 87 -6.77 3.55 -5.91
C VAL A 87 -7.54 4.22 -7.05
N GLY A 88 -8.87 4.25 -6.99
CA GLY A 88 -9.70 4.94 -7.98
C GLY A 88 -9.81 4.25 -9.35
N MET A 89 -9.29 3.04 -9.48
CA MET A 89 -9.31 2.25 -10.72
C MET A 89 -10.63 1.48 -10.89
N GLU A 90 -10.81 0.87 -12.06
CA GLU A 90 -12.00 0.08 -12.37
C GLU A 90 -12.20 -1.08 -11.39
N SER A 91 -13.44 -1.25 -10.95
CA SER A 91 -13.85 -2.32 -10.02
C SER A 91 -13.56 -3.74 -10.53
N SER A 92 -13.44 -3.93 -11.86
CA SER A 92 -13.09 -5.19 -12.49
C SER A 92 -11.75 -5.77 -12.01
N ARG A 93 -10.82 -4.93 -11.60
CA ARG A 93 -9.49 -5.32 -11.12
C ARG A 93 -9.37 -5.40 -9.59
N ALA A 94 -10.45 -5.22 -8.87
CA ALA A 94 -10.45 -5.31 -7.40
C ALA A 94 -10.00 -6.70 -6.89
N GLY A 95 -10.21 -7.76 -7.67
CA GLY A 95 -9.72 -9.10 -7.35
C GLY A 95 -8.20 -9.22 -7.29
N GLU A 96 -7.48 -8.53 -8.19
CA GLU A 96 -6.01 -8.48 -8.17
C GLU A 96 -5.51 -7.78 -6.90
N TYR A 97 -6.16 -6.69 -6.54
CA TYR A 97 -5.88 -5.96 -5.30
C TYR A 97 -6.12 -6.82 -4.06
N ALA A 98 -7.28 -7.49 -3.99
CA ALA A 98 -7.62 -8.38 -2.89
C ALA A 98 -6.62 -9.55 -2.77
N LEU A 99 -6.17 -10.10 -3.89
CA LEU A 99 -5.15 -11.15 -3.92
C LEU A 99 -3.81 -10.64 -3.37
N GLY A 100 -3.34 -9.48 -3.81
CA GLY A 100 -2.12 -8.87 -3.27
C GLY A 100 -2.21 -8.65 -1.76
N PHE A 101 -3.34 -8.14 -1.29
CA PHE A 101 -3.61 -7.98 0.13
C PHE A 101 -3.59 -9.31 0.87
N ALA A 102 -4.27 -10.35 0.35
CA ALA A 102 -4.31 -11.67 0.97
C ALA A 102 -2.92 -12.32 1.06
N VAL A 103 -2.09 -12.19 0.03
CA VAL A 103 -0.69 -12.67 0.06
C VAL A 103 0.09 -12.03 1.20
N THR A 104 0.01 -10.71 1.35
CA THR A 104 0.67 -10.01 2.46
C THR A 104 0.12 -10.48 3.81
N ALA A 105 -1.19 -10.60 3.93
CA ALA A 105 -1.84 -11.08 5.14
C ALA A 105 -1.35 -12.49 5.53
N CYS A 106 -1.26 -13.40 4.59
CA CYS A 106 -0.75 -14.77 4.84
C CYS A 106 0.72 -14.75 5.28
N VAL A 107 1.58 -14.04 4.56
CA VAL A 107 3.02 -13.96 4.87
C VAL A 107 3.24 -13.37 6.26
N LEU A 108 2.60 -12.26 6.57
CA LEU A 108 2.77 -11.61 7.87
C LEU A 108 2.15 -12.42 9.00
N SER A 109 1.03 -13.11 8.78
CA SER A 109 0.45 -14.03 9.76
C SER A 109 1.42 -15.17 10.10
N MET A 110 2.11 -15.73 9.11
CA MET A 110 3.16 -16.73 9.35
C MET A 110 4.30 -16.18 10.21
N VAL A 111 4.78 -14.97 9.88
CA VAL A 111 5.83 -14.30 10.68
C VAL A 111 5.38 -14.14 12.14
N TRP A 112 4.12 -13.75 12.37
CA TRP A 112 3.56 -13.61 13.73
C TRP A 112 3.41 -14.94 14.46
N MET A 113 3.07 -16.01 13.77
CA MET A 113 2.96 -17.35 14.37
C MET A 113 4.32 -17.90 14.84
N PHE A 114 5.37 -17.66 14.08
CA PHE A 114 6.71 -18.19 14.37
C PHE A 114 7.60 -17.22 15.15
N GLY A 115 7.28 -15.93 15.15
CA GLY A 115 8.08 -14.87 15.78
C GLY A 115 7.61 -14.43 17.17
N SER A 116 6.78 -15.20 17.84
CA SER A 116 6.04 -14.82 19.05
C SER A 116 6.87 -14.45 20.28
N SER A 117 8.18 -14.73 20.29
CA SER A 117 9.06 -14.45 21.45
C SER A 117 9.48 -12.99 21.58
N SER A 118 9.21 -12.15 20.59
CA SER A 118 9.61 -10.73 20.59
C SER A 118 8.57 -9.84 19.90
N LEU A 119 7.49 -9.58 20.64
CA LEU A 119 6.34 -8.79 20.16
C LEU A 119 6.76 -7.43 19.58
N TYR A 120 7.75 -6.79 20.17
CA TYR A 120 8.26 -5.49 19.73
C TYR A 120 9.03 -5.57 18.41
N LEU A 121 9.89 -6.58 18.24
CA LEU A 121 10.64 -6.77 16.99
C LEU A 121 9.71 -7.15 15.84
N ALA A 122 8.72 -8.00 16.10
CA ALA A 122 7.76 -8.43 15.10
C ALA A 122 6.85 -7.28 14.62
N GLY A 123 6.56 -6.28 15.44
CA GLY A 123 5.80 -5.09 15.04
C GLY A 123 6.66 -3.98 14.45
N PHE A 124 7.82 -3.74 15.04
CA PHE A 124 8.66 -2.59 14.69
C PHE A 124 9.41 -2.76 13.37
N LEU A 125 9.96 -3.96 13.12
CA LEU A 125 10.71 -4.23 11.89
C LEU A 125 9.84 -4.14 10.62
N PRO A 126 8.63 -4.74 10.57
CA PRO A 126 7.74 -4.53 9.44
C PRO A 126 7.34 -3.07 9.25
N ALA A 127 7.16 -2.30 10.34
CA ALA A 127 6.80 -0.89 10.25
C ALA A 127 7.94 -0.06 9.63
N ILE A 128 9.18 -0.27 10.06
CA ILE A 128 10.35 0.41 9.49
C ILE A 128 10.52 0.01 8.02
N ALA A 129 10.45 -1.28 7.71
CA ALA A 129 10.58 -1.78 6.35
C ALA A 129 9.49 -1.19 5.44
N TRP A 130 8.25 -1.13 5.93
CA TRP A 130 7.14 -0.54 5.20
C TRP A 130 7.33 0.97 4.96
N LEU A 131 7.76 1.73 5.96
CA LEU A 131 8.06 3.16 5.79
C LEU A 131 9.15 3.38 4.75
N PHE A 132 10.20 2.57 4.81
CA PHE A 132 11.30 2.66 3.87
C PHE A 132 10.86 2.32 2.43
N ILE A 133 10.13 1.22 2.25
CA ILE A 133 9.58 0.83 0.94
C ILE A 133 8.61 1.89 0.43
N SER A 134 7.75 2.42 1.28
CA SER A 134 6.75 3.42 0.89
C SER A 134 7.37 4.70 0.37
N SER A 135 8.51 5.14 0.91
CA SER A 135 9.19 6.34 0.43
C SER A 135 9.69 6.23 -1.02
N PHE A 136 9.99 5.01 -1.48
CA PHE A 136 10.32 4.76 -2.89
C PHE A 136 9.08 4.53 -3.76
N TRP A 137 8.03 3.93 -3.21
CA TRP A 137 6.87 3.51 -3.98
C TRP A 137 5.89 4.64 -4.30
N LEU A 138 5.88 5.70 -3.51
CA LEU A 138 5.04 6.88 -3.75
C LEU A 138 5.25 7.55 -5.11
N GLN A 139 6.38 7.31 -5.75
CA GLN A 139 6.74 7.92 -7.04
C GLN A 139 6.23 7.12 -8.25
N PHE A 140 5.62 5.97 -8.04
CA PHE A 140 5.26 5.05 -9.12
C PHE A 140 3.78 4.70 -9.11
N GLU A 141 3.18 4.66 -10.30
CA GLU A 141 1.89 4.01 -10.49
C GLU A 141 2.06 2.49 -10.53
N PHE A 142 1.30 1.78 -9.73
CA PHE A 142 1.39 0.33 -9.63
C PHE A 142 0.15 -0.38 -10.17
N PRO A 143 0.32 -1.62 -10.66
CA PRO A 143 -0.81 -2.50 -10.90
C PRO A 143 -1.53 -2.82 -9.58
N PRO A 144 -2.85 -3.09 -9.60
CA PRO A 144 -3.66 -3.29 -8.40
C PRO A 144 -3.10 -4.30 -7.41
N PHE A 145 -2.49 -5.38 -7.89
CA PHE A 145 -1.84 -6.37 -7.04
C PHE A 145 -0.75 -5.77 -6.12
N ARG A 146 0.10 -4.88 -6.65
CA ARG A 146 1.15 -4.23 -5.86
C ARG A 146 0.59 -3.25 -4.86
N TYR A 147 -0.47 -2.51 -5.21
CA TYR A 147 -1.19 -1.70 -4.23
C TYR A 147 -1.77 -2.56 -3.11
N GLY A 148 -2.31 -3.74 -3.43
CA GLY A 148 -2.79 -4.69 -2.44
C GLY A 148 -1.70 -5.14 -1.47
N LEU A 149 -0.52 -5.49 -1.96
CA LEU A 149 0.65 -5.81 -1.13
C LEU A 149 1.04 -4.66 -0.20
N TRP A 150 1.13 -3.46 -0.75
CA TRP A 150 1.54 -2.27 -0.01
C TRP A 150 0.55 -1.90 1.08
N HIS A 151 -0.73 -1.80 0.73
CA HIS A 151 -1.80 -1.51 1.69
C HIS A 151 -1.96 -2.64 2.72
N GLY A 152 -1.74 -3.89 2.32
CA GLY A 152 -1.75 -5.04 3.23
C GLY A 152 -0.71 -4.91 4.35
N MET A 153 0.48 -4.43 4.06
CA MET A 153 1.50 -4.13 5.07
C MET A 153 1.03 -3.02 6.01
N ALA A 154 0.50 -1.92 5.47
CA ALA A 154 -0.01 -0.80 6.25
C ALA A 154 -1.14 -1.21 7.20
N VAL A 155 -2.11 -1.97 6.69
CA VAL A 155 -3.24 -2.49 7.49
C VAL A 155 -2.76 -3.40 8.61
N ASN A 156 -1.77 -4.25 8.35
CA ASN A 156 -1.19 -5.12 9.37
C ASN A 156 -0.59 -4.30 10.53
N ILE A 157 0.26 -3.34 10.19
CA ILE A 157 0.90 -2.46 11.18
C ILE A 157 -0.15 -1.67 11.94
N GLY A 158 -1.12 -1.12 11.22
CA GLY A 158 -2.24 -0.39 11.81
C GLY A 158 -3.06 -1.25 12.75
N ALA A 159 -3.44 -2.46 12.33
CA ALA A 159 -4.25 -3.38 13.13
C ALA A 159 -3.56 -3.78 14.44
N PHE A 160 -2.26 -4.04 14.37
CA PHE A 160 -1.49 -4.30 15.58
C PHE A 160 -1.49 -3.08 16.50
N GLY A 161 -1.15 -1.90 15.99
CA GLY A 161 -1.14 -0.66 16.77
C GLY A 161 -2.50 -0.33 17.37
N GLY A 162 -3.57 -0.44 16.58
CA GLY A 162 -4.94 -0.21 17.03
C GLY A 162 -5.40 -1.19 18.10
N GLY A 163 -5.06 -2.47 17.95
CA GLY A 163 -5.35 -3.51 18.95
C GLY A 163 -4.63 -3.24 20.27
N VAL A 164 -3.34 -2.92 20.22
CA VAL A 164 -2.54 -2.57 21.41
C VAL A 164 -3.07 -1.33 22.10
N LEU A 165 -3.39 -0.27 21.34
CA LEU A 165 -3.97 0.95 21.91
C LEU A 165 -5.32 0.68 22.56
N ALA A 166 -6.20 -0.06 21.91
CA ALA A 166 -7.51 -0.40 22.45
C ALA A 166 -7.40 -1.23 23.74
N PHE A 167 -6.47 -2.20 23.77
CA PHE A 167 -6.22 -2.98 24.98
C PHE A 167 -5.74 -2.13 26.14
N ASN A 168 -4.76 -1.24 25.92
CA ASN A 168 -4.19 -0.43 27.01
C ASN A 168 -5.12 0.69 27.50
N LEU A 169 -6.07 1.16 26.67
CA LEU A 169 -6.94 2.27 27.01
C LEU A 169 -8.28 1.83 27.62
N PHE A 170 -8.77 0.63 27.28
CA PHE A 170 -10.13 0.21 27.56
C PHE A 170 -10.26 -1.14 28.27
N LEU A 171 -9.22 -1.93 28.33
CA LEU A 171 -9.19 -3.24 28.99
C LEU A 171 -8.09 -3.32 30.06
#